data_f3480795f02a634dc4a27b8c6665aa28
#
_entry.id   f3480795f02a634dc4a27b8c6665aa28
#
_cell.length_a   1.000
_cell.length_b   1.000
_cell.length_c   1.000
_cell.angle_alpha   90.00
_cell.angle_beta   90.00
_cell.angle_gamma   90.00
#
_symmetry.space_group_name_H-M   'P 1'
#
loop_
_entity.id
_entity.type
_entity.pdbx_description
1 polymer ?
#
loop_
_entity_poly.entity_id
_entity_poly.type
_entity_poly.pdbx_seq_one_letter_code
_entity_poly.pdbx_strand_id
1 'polypeptide(L)'
;SVIEEVSIAQLPQGICHGDIQAENVHLDDNNKITFFDFDFFGRGALVYDIAVFVWYDHKNKPFNTVQSFINGYRESRALVSEEIQAIPQFGVMRAFFQMALYCKQHNGKYLPIWPAEQVAAFVDKVDRWYEGEKLKKYQ
;
A
#
# COMPACT_ATOMS: atom_id res chain seq x y z
N SER A 1 10.25 -11.87 -19.25
CA SER A 1 9.43 -10.65 -19.34
C SER A 1 10.24 -9.51 -18.74
N VAL A 2 10.54 -8.49 -19.56
CA VAL A 2 11.17 -7.25 -19.10
C VAL A 2 10.14 -6.61 -18.17
N ILE A 3 10.41 -6.59 -16.87
CA ILE A 3 9.72 -5.69 -15.95
C ILE A 3 10.21 -4.30 -16.37
N GLU A 4 9.37 -3.51 -17.02
CA GLU A 4 9.65 -2.10 -17.20
C GLU A 4 9.75 -1.51 -15.77
N GLU A 5 10.97 -1.17 -15.36
CA GLU A 5 11.22 -0.52 -14.09
C GLU A 5 10.59 0.86 -14.15
N VAL A 6 9.48 1.03 -13.45
CA VAL A 6 8.90 2.36 -13.25
C VAL A 6 9.90 3.16 -12.40
N SER A 7 10.47 4.20 -13.01
CA SER A 7 11.37 5.08 -12.27
C SER A 7 10.58 5.88 -11.24
N ILE A 8 10.76 5.56 -9.96
CA ILE A 8 10.09 6.25 -8.84
C ILE A 8 10.31 7.77 -8.91
N ALA A 9 11.48 8.22 -9.38
CA ALA A 9 11.81 9.64 -9.49
C ALA A 9 10.97 10.38 -10.55
N GLN A 10 10.37 9.66 -11.50
CA GLN A 10 9.53 10.23 -12.55
C GLN A 10 8.04 10.26 -12.19
N LEU A 11 7.66 9.55 -11.13
CA LEU A 11 6.27 9.57 -10.65
C LEU A 11 5.93 10.92 -10.01
N PRO A 12 4.67 11.37 -10.07
CA PRO A 12 4.19 12.56 -9.37
C PRO A 12 4.53 12.51 -7.88
N GLN A 13 5.22 13.56 -7.41
CA GLN A 13 5.70 13.68 -6.04
C GLN A 13 4.86 14.66 -5.23
N GLY A 14 4.68 14.38 -3.96
CA GLY A 14 3.93 15.23 -3.04
C GLY A 14 4.09 14.80 -1.59
N ILE A 15 3.19 15.27 -0.75
CA ILE A 15 3.10 14.84 0.64
C ILE A 15 2.15 13.65 0.69
N CYS A 16 2.63 12.54 1.23
CA CYS A 16 1.87 11.33 1.49
C CYS A 16 1.55 11.24 2.99
N HIS A 17 0.41 10.66 3.31
CA HIS A 17 0.07 10.25 4.67
C HIS A 17 1.00 9.13 5.16
N GLY A 18 1.31 8.20 4.27
CA GLY A 18 2.23 7.09 4.51
C GLY A 18 1.60 5.87 5.18
N ASP A 19 0.38 5.98 5.70
CA ASP A 19 -0.37 4.90 6.35
C ASP A 19 -1.88 5.00 6.13
N ILE A 20 -2.31 5.22 4.89
CA ILE A 20 -3.73 5.27 4.53
C ILE A 20 -4.34 3.88 4.62
N GLN A 21 -5.15 3.67 5.66
CA GLN A 21 -5.95 2.47 5.87
C GLN A 21 -7.26 2.85 6.58
N ALA A 22 -8.25 1.95 6.55
CA ALA A 22 -9.57 2.27 7.10
C ALA A 22 -9.54 2.60 8.60
N GLU A 23 -8.60 2.01 9.33
CA GLU A 23 -8.38 2.23 10.76
C GLU A 23 -7.90 3.66 11.08
N ASN A 24 -7.27 4.35 10.12
CA ASN A 24 -6.75 5.71 10.23
C ASN A 24 -7.71 6.76 9.64
N VAL A 25 -8.97 6.38 9.42
CA VAL A 25 -10.00 7.25 8.86
C VAL A 25 -11.25 7.18 9.73
N HIS A 26 -11.76 8.34 10.12
CA HIS A 26 -13.05 8.45 10.80
C HIS A 26 -14.06 9.18 9.91
N LEU A 27 -15.26 8.61 9.82
CA LEU A 27 -16.42 9.22 9.17
C LEU A 27 -17.46 9.53 10.25
N ASP A 28 -17.83 10.81 10.41
CA ASP A 28 -18.87 11.21 11.36
C ASP A 28 -20.30 11.09 10.76
N ASP A 29 -21.31 11.33 11.60
CA ASP A 29 -22.71 11.26 11.20
C ASP A 29 -23.12 12.31 10.13
N ASN A 30 -22.28 13.32 9.89
CA ASN A 30 -22.46 14.35 8.87
C ASN A 30 -21.68 14.04 7.58
N ASN A 31 -21.17 12.82 7.44
CA ASN A 31 -20.30 12.39 6.35
C ASN A 31 -18.97 13.16 6.24
N LYS A 32 -18.51 13.77 7.35
CA LYS A 32 -17.21 14.42 7.39
C LYS A 32 -16.12 13.37 7.63
N ILE A 33 -15.15 13.34 6.73
CA ILE A 33 -13.97 12.47 6.83
C ILE A 33 -12.87 13.19 7.62
N THR A 34 -12.27 12.50 8.57
CA THR A 34 -11.10 12.92 9.32
C THR A 34 -10.02 11.85 9.21
N PHE A 35 -8.83 12.25 8.78
CA PHE A 35 -7.64 11.40 8.78
C PHE A 35 -6.83 11.66 10.04
N PHE A 36 -6.21 10.62 10.59
CA PHE A 36 -5.33 10.68 11.77
C PHE A 36 -4.21 9.67 11.65
N ASP A 37 -3.28 9.67 12.61
CA ASP A 37 -2.08 8.82 12.62
C ASP A 37 -1.11 9.14 11.46
N PHE A 38 -0.56 10.36 11.51
CA PHE A 38 0.41 10.87 10.53
C PHE A 38 1.87 10.52 10.87
N ASP A 39 2.11 9.44 11.63
CA ASP A 39 3.46 9.05 12.08
C ASP A 39 4.42 8.75 10.92
N PHE A 40 3.90 8.40 9.76
CA PHE A 40 4.66 8.08 8.55
C PHE A 40 4.52 9.11 7.45
N PHE A 41 3.95 10.29 7.75
CA PHE A 41 3.79 11.29 6.72
C PHE A 41 5.15 11.80 6.20
N GLY A 42 5.20 12.08 4.91
CA GLY A 42 6.44 12.56 4.30
C GLY A 42 6.32 12.81 2.81
N ARG A 43 7.40 13.32 2.22
CA ARG A 43 7.46 13.52 0.78
C ARG A 43 7.76 12.20 0.07
N GLY A 44 6.96 11.88 -0.94
CA GLY A 44 7.12 10.67 -1.73
C GLY A 44 6.27 10.68 -3.00
N ALA A 45 6.31 9.57 -3.74
CA ALA A 45 5.41 9.37 -4.87
C ALA A 45 3.97 9.29 -4.37
N LEU A 46 3.07 10.11 -4.93
CA LEU A 46 1.68 10.21 -4.45
C LEU A 46 0.91 8.90 -4.53
N VAL A 47 1.26 8.03 -5.48
CA VAL A 47 0.67 6.69 -5.61
C VAL A 47 0.99 5.77 -4.43
N TYR A 48 1.96 6.11 -3.59
CA TYR A 48 2.30 5.31 -2.41
C TYR A 48 1.10 5.14 -1.46
N ASP A 49 0.36 6.21 -1.21
CA ASP A 49 -0.83 6.14 -0.35
C ASP A 49 -1.91 5.22 -0.95
N ILE A 50 -2.07 5.24 -2.27
CA ILE A 50 -2.98 4.31 -2.96
C ILE A 50 -2.50 2.87 -2.77
N ALA A 51 -1.22 2.62 -2.96
CA ALA A 51 -0.65 1.27 -2.82
C ALA A 51 -0.75 0.75 -1.37
N VAL A 52 -0.57 1.63 -0.37
CA VAL A 52 -0.77 1.30 1.05
C VAL A 52 -2.23 0.89 1.30
N PHE A 53 -3.19 1.67 0.80
CA PHE A 53 -4.61 1.34 0.93
C PHE A 53 -4.94 -0.01 0.27
N VAL A 54 -4.48 -0.22 -0.97
CA VAL A 54 -4.67 -1.48 -1.71
C VAL A 54 -4.04 -2.66 -0.98
N TRP A 55 -2.85 -2.50 -0.41
CA TRP A 55 -2.17 -3.55 0.37
C TRP A 55 -2.98 -3.98 1.60
N TYR A 56 -3.56 -3.03 2.34
CA TYR A 56 -4.36 -3.35 3.53
C TYR A 56 -5.73 -3.90 3.20
N ASP A 57 -6.36 -3.41 2.14
CA ASP A 57 -7.74 -3.74 1.81
C ASP A 57 -7.91 -5.15 1.25
N HIS A 58 -6.88 -5.72 0.62
CA HIS A 58 -6.96 -7.07 0.01
C HIS A 58 -7.26 -8.18 1.02
N LYS A 59 -7.11 -7.92 2.33
CA LYS A 59 -7.24 -8.97 3.36
C LYS A 59 -8.68 -9.27 3.76
N ASN A 60 -9.59 -8.28 3.72
CA ASN A 60 -10.88 -8.41 4.39
C ASN A 60 -12.06 -7.73 3.71
N LYS A 61 -11.91 -7.11 2.53
CA LYS A 61 -12.97 -6.28 1.94
C LYS A 61 -13.27 -6.66 0.48
N PRO A 62 -14.51 -6.45 0.03
CA PRO A 62 -14.87 -6.71 -1.35
C PRO A 62 -14.07 -5.80 -2.30
N PHE A 63 -13.74 -6.31 -3.48
CA PHE A 63 -13.02 -5.61 -4.58
C PHE A 63 -13.56 -4.19 -4.85
N ASN A 64 -14.83 -3.97 -4.58
CA ASN A 64 -15.51 -2.68 -4.76
C ASN A 64 -14.90 -1.54 -3.91
N THR A 65 -14.32 -1.85 -2.75
CA THR A 65 -13.75 -0.82 -1.86
C THR A 65 -12.52 -0.18 -2.48
N VAL A 66 -11.61 -0.97 -3.04
CA VAL A 66 -10.42 -0.47 -3.72
C VAL A 66 -10.81 0.37 -4.94
N GLN A 67 -11.75 -0.12 -5.74
CA GLN A 67 -12.22 0.61 -6.93
C GLN A 67 -12.90 1.93 -6.55
N SER A 68 -13.72 1.93 -5.50
CA SER A 68 -14.35 3.15 -5.00
C SER A 68 -13.33 4.16 -4.48
N PHE A 69 -12.29 3.71 -3.75
CA PHE A 69 -11.21 4.56 -3.29
C PHE A 69 -10.46 5.20 -4.47
N ILE A 70 -10.07 4.40 -5.46
CA ILE A 70 -9.36 4.90 -6.66
C ILE A 70 -10.23 5.87 -7.46
N ASN A 71 -11.52 5.59 -7.58
CA ASN A 71 -12.46 6.49 -8.27
C ASN A 71 -12.57 7.83 -7.55
N GLY A 72 -12.78 7.84 -6.23
CA GLY A 72 -12.82 9.06 -5.42
C GLY A 72 -11.49 9.84 -5.47
N TYR A 73 -10.36 9.14 -5.48
CA TYR A 73 -9.05 9.79 -5.64
C TYR A 73 -8.95 10.51 -6.99
N ARG A 74 -9.44 9.88 -8.07
CA ARG A 74 -9.44 10.44 -9.42
C ARG A 74 -10.31 11.70 -9.57
N GLU A 75 -11.32 11.88 -8.74
CA GLU A 75 -12.13 13.11 -8.72
C GLU A 75 -11.30 14.33 -8.32
N SER A 76 -10.27 14.14 -7.50
CA SER A 76 -9.38 15.22 -7.06
C SER A 76 -8.12 15.36 -7.93
N ARG A 77 -7.61 14.24 -8.48
CA ARG A 77 -6.39 14.21 -9.29
C ARG A 77 -6.40 13.02 -10.25
N ALA A 78 -6.12 13.30 -11.52
CA ALA A 78 -5.92 12.23 -12.49
C ALA A 78 -4.70 11.35 -12.11
N LEU A 79 -4.83 10.04 -12.28
CA LEU A 79 -3.75 9.08 -12.18
C LEU A 79 -3.19 8.79 -13.57
N VAL A 80 -1.88 8.87 -13.71
CA VAL A 80 -1.20 8.45 -14.94
C VAL A 80 -0.99 6.95 -14.94
N SER A 81 -0.80 6.36 -16.12
CA SER A 81 -0.66 4.90 -16.28
C SER A 81 0.52 4.34 -15.50
N GLU A 82 1.62 5.10 -15.41
CA GLU A 82 2.83 4.73 -14.67
C GLU A 82 2.57 4.62 -13.16
N GLU A 83 1.71 5.47 -12.60
CA GLU A 83 1.30 5.37 -11.21
C GLU A 83 0.51 4.08 -10.96
N ILE A 84 -0.44 3.77 -11.84
CA ILE A 84 -1.24 2.55 -11.72
C ILE A 84 -0.36 1.30 -11.80
N GLN A 85 0.61 1.29 -12.71
CA GLN A 85 1.58 0.19 -12.85
C GLN A 85 2.50 0.07 -11.63
N ALA A 86 2.75 1.15 -10.90
CA ALA A 86 3.60 1.16 -9.72
C ALA A 86 2.89 0.66 -8.44
N ILE A 87 1.55 0.56 -8.40
CA ILE A 87 0.81 0.11 -7.22
C ILE A 87 1.33 -1.22 -6.66
N PRO A 88 1.54 -2.29 -7.48
CA PRO A 88 2.03 -3.56 -6.96
C PRO A 88 3.41 -3.46 -6.32
N GLN A 89 4.34 -2.70 -6.92
CA GLN A 89 5.70 -2.53 -6.41
C GLN A 89 5.70 -1.83 -5.05
N PHE A 90 4.93 -0.74 -4.92
CA PHE A 90 4.80 -0.03 -3.65
C PHE A 90 4.09 -0.85 -2.57
N GLY A 91 3.14 -1.70 -2.95
CA GLY A 91 2.51 -2.64 -2.01
C GLY A 91 3.51 -3.66 -1.46
N VAL A 92 4.40 -4.19 -2.30
CA VAL A 92 5.52 -5.05 -1.86
C VAL A 92 6.44 -4.30 -0.91
N MET A 93 6.82 -3.04 -1.24
CA MET A 93 7.61 -2.20 -0.34
C MET A 93 6.91 -2.03 1.01
N ARG A 94 5.60 -1.78 1.03
CA ARG A 94 4.82 -1.67 2.27
C ARG A 94 4.83 -2.95 3.08
N ALA A 95 4.73 -4.11 2.45
CA ALA A 95 4.80 -5.40 3.12
C ALA A 95 6.12 -5.57 3.90
N PHE A 96 7.24 -5.31 3.25
CA PHE A 96 8.56 -5.40 3.89
C PHE A 96 8.77 -4.32 4.95
N PHE A 97 8.26 -3.11 4.72
CA PHE A 97 8.29 -2.05 5.72
C PHE A 97 7.55 -2.44 7.01
N GLN A 98 6.36 -3.02 6.90
CA GLN A 98 5.62 -3.54 8.06
C GLN A 98 6.38 -4.61 8.81
N MET A 99 7.04 -5.53 8.09
CA MET A 99 7.85 -6.56 8.72
C MET A 99 9.04 -5.94 9.47
N ALA A 100 9.70 -4.94 8.88
CA ALA A 100 10.81 -4.24 9.53
C ALA A 100 10.37 -3.49 10.81
N LEU A 101 9.20 -2.83 10.78
CA LEU A 101 8.61 -2.20 11.97
C LEU A 101 8.30 -3.21 13.07
N TYR A 102 7.70 -4.33 12.71
CA TYR A 102 7.42 -5.40 13.65
C TYR A 102 8.70 -5.89 14.34
N CYS A 103 9.76 -6.13 13.57
CA CYS A 103 11.05 -6.52 14.09
C CYS A 103 11.65 -5.47 15.04
N LYS A 104 11.52 -4.18 14.70
CA LYS A 104 12.01 -3.06 15.51
C LYS A 104 11.24 -2.97 16.85
N GLN A 105 9.92 -3.06 16.83
CA GLN A 105 9.07 -2.98 18.03
C GLN A 105 9.38 -4.08 19.04
N HIS A 106 9.80 -5.23 18.56
CA HIS A 106 10.18 -6.36 19.41
C HIS A 106 11.69 -6.40 19.74
N ASN A 107 12.41 -5.26 19.58
CA ASN A 107 13.86 -5.12 19.90
C ASN A 107 14.73 -6.17 19.20
N GLY A 108 14.38 -6.63 18.05
CA GLY A 108 15.08 -7.69 17.32
C GLY A 108 15.00 -9.07 17.99
N LYS A 109 14.31 -9.20 19.13
CA LYS A 109 14.24 -10.48 19.87
C LYS A 109 13.53 -11.60 19.11
N TYR A 110 12.76 -11.25 18.08
CA TYR A 110 12.00 -12.22 17.29
C TYR A 110 12.60 -12.49 15.91
N LEU A 111 13.62 -11.74 15.48
CA LEU A 111 14.30 -12.00 14.20
C LEU A 111 14.94 -13.40 14.10
N PRO A 112 15.53 -13.98 15.20
CA PRO A 112 16.04 -15.34 15.12
C PRO A 112 14.96 -16.41 15.26
N ILE A 113 13.70 -16.03 15.52
CA ILE A 113 12.63 -16.94 15.95
C ILE A 113 11.49 -17.04 14.92
N TRP A 114 11.57 -16.31 13.80
CA TRP A 114 10.68 -16.63 12.69
C TRP A 114 11.19 -17.94 12.08
N PRO A 115 10.47 -19.04 12.29
CA PRO A 115 10.83 -20.28 11.62
C PRO A 115 10.93 -20.03 10.12
N ALA A 116 11.88 -20.65 9.44
CA ALA A 116 12.10 -20.48 8.00
C ALA A 116 10.79 -20.66 7.20
N GLU A 117 9.92 -21.53 7.67
CA GLU A 117 8.56 -21.75 7.15
C GLU A 117 7.63 -20.53 7.25
N GLN A 118 7.73 -19.71 8.33
CA GLN A 118 6.94 -18.49 8.45
C GLN A 118 7.45 -17.39 7.51
N VAL A 119 8.77 -17.28 7.37
CA VAL A 119 9.38 -16.38 6.39
C VAL A 119 8.98 -16.80 4.97
N ALA A 120 9.07 -18.08 4.65
CA ALA A 120 8.66 -18.60 3.35
C ALA A 120 7.17 -18.35 3.08
N ALA A 121 6.31 -18.58 4.06
CA ALA A 121 4.87 -18.30 3.96
C ALA A 121 4.56 -16.81 3.77
N PHE A 122 5.34 -15.91 4.39
CA PHE A 122 5.21 -14.47 4.18
C PHE A 122 5.62 -14.09 2.75
N VAL A 123 6.77 -14.57 2.28
CA VAL A 123 7.26 -14.29 0.92
C VAL A 123 6.25 -14.80 -0.12
N ASP A 124 5.78 -16.04 0.02
CA ASP A 124 4.79 -16.63 -0.87
C ASP A 124 3.45 -15.85 -0.87
N LYS A 125 3.05 -15.28 0.28
CA LYS A 125 1.89 -14.41 0.36
C LYS A 125 2.10 -13.10 -0.39
N VAL A 126 3.28 -12.48 -0.26
CA VAL A 126 3.64 -11.24 -0.98
C VAL A 126 3.66 -11.50 -2.49
N ASP A 127 4.26 -12.61 -2.91
CA ASP A 127 4.34 -12.99 -4.33
C ASP A 127 2.96 -13.23 -4.94
N ARG A 128 2.09 -13.98 -4.25
CA ARG A 128 0.71 -14.19 -4.72
C ARG A 128 -0.08 -12.88 -4.81
N TRP A 129 0.09 -12.00 -3.84
CA TRP A 129 -0.55 -10.69 -3.86
C TRP A 129 -0.04 -9.87 -5.04
N TYR A 130 1.28 -9.81 -5.24
CA TYR A 130 1.90 -9.05 -6.32
C TYR A 130 1.43 -9.53 -7.70
N GLU A 131 1.44 -10.82 -7.95
CA GLU A 131 0.96 -11.37 -9.22
C GLU A 131 -0.55 -11.13 -9.42
N GLY A 132 -1.34 -11.21 -8.36
CA GLY A 132 -2.76 -10.88 -8.41
C GLY A 132 -3.02 -9.41 -8.73
N GLU A 133 -2.24 -8.47 -8.17
CA GLU A 133 -2.39 -7.04 -8.41
C GLU A 133 -1.95 -6.63 -9.82
N LYS A 134 -0.88 -7.23 -10.38
CA LYS A 134 -0.43 -6.97 -11.76
C LYS A 134 -1.51 -7.27 -12.80
N LEU A 135 -2.41 -8.21 -12.51
CA LEU A 135 -3.49 -8.58 -13.41
C LEU A 135 -4.73 -7.67 -13.27
N LYS A 136 -4.81 -6.87 -12.20
CA LYS A 136 -5.93 -5.96 -11.98
C LYS A 136 -5.79 -4.72 -12.84
N LYS A 137 -6.83 -4.45 -13.62
CA LYS A 137 -6.95 -3.19 -14.36
C LYS A 137 -7.78 -2.23 -13.53
N TYR A 138 -7.15 -1.31 -12.88
CA TYR A 138 -7.80 -0.17 -12.22
C TYR A 138 -8.20 0.87 -13.29
N GLN A 139 -9.24 0.56 -14.07
CA GLN A 139 -9.76 1.42 -15.13
C GLN A 139 -10.70 2.47 -14.59
#